data_89b412d71870dfdaace527485bc404a9
#
_entry.id   89b412d71870dfdaace527485bc404a9
#
_cell.length_a   1.000
_cell.length_b   1.000
_cell.length_c   1.000
_cell.angle_alpha   90.00
_cell.angle_beta   90.00
_cell.angle_gamma   90.00
#
_symmetry.space_group_name_H-M   'P 1'
#
loop_
_entity.id
_entity.type
_entity.pdbx_description
1 polymer ?
#
loop_
_entity_poly.entity_id
_entity_poly.type
_entity_poly.pdbx_seq_one_letter_code
_entity_poly.pdbx_strand_id
1 'polypeptide(L)'
;MREIVGEKALEKTFSAYLNQTKNVWVIKLLSTFVKGLPDRLILCRGGYVGFAEIKTTGKKPTKIQTFIHDKLRQLGFVVVVIDDIESRDRA
;
A
#
# COMPACT_ATOMS: atom_id res chain seq x y z
N MET A 1 21.09 8.94 3.04
CA MET A 1 20.52 8.06 4.09
C MET A 1 19.03 8.36 4.25
N ARG A 2 18.21 7.31 4.26
CA ARG A 2 16.77 7.48 4.42
C ARG A 2 16.41 7.74 5.87
N GLU A 3 15.50 8.67 6.10
CA GLU A 3 14.91 8.84 7.42
C GLU A 3 14.01 7.64 7.72
N ILE A 4 14.11 7.09 8.93
CA ILE A 4 13.28 5.97 9.35
C ILE A 4 11.92 6.51 9.81
N VAL A 5 10.87 6.08 9.11
CA VAL A 5 9.49 6.46 9.44
C VAL A 5 8.73 5.20 9.83
N GLY A 6 8.05 5.26 10.96
CA GLY A 6 7.26 4.14 11.45
C GLY A 6 6.05 3.85 10.59
N GLU A 7 5.62 2.60 10.60
CA GLU A 7 4.49 2.13 9.79
C GLU A 7 3.20 2.92 10.07
N LYS A 8 2.89 3.17 11.36
CA LYS A 8 1.67 3.92 11.72
C LYS A 8 1.69 5.35 11.21
N ALA A 9 2.86 6.01 11.26
CA ALA A 9 3.00 7.36 10.74
C ALA A 9 2.81 7.39 9.23
N LEU A 10 3.37 6.42 8.52
CA LEU A 10 3.20 6.29 7.06
C LEU A 10 1.75 5.99 6.71
N GLU A 11 1.08 5.10 7.43
CA GLU A 11 -0.35 4.80 7.22
C GLU A 11 -1.20 6.05 7.31
N LYS A 12 -1.00 6.82 8.37
CA LYS A 12 -1.77 8.04 8.62
C LYS A 12 -1.57 9.06 7.51
N THR A 13 -0.31 9.32 7.13
CA THR A 13 -0.01 10.32 6.11
C THR A 13 -0.39 9.85 4.71
N PHE A 14 -0.26 8.56 4.43
CA PHE A 14 -0.62 7.98 3.13
C PHE A 14 -2.12 8.15 2.86
N SER A 15 -2.96 7.73 3.80
CA SER A 15 -4.40 7.84 3.67
C SER A 15 -4.84 9.29 3.56
N ALA A 16 -4.28 10.18 4.39
CA ALA A 16 -4.60 11.61 4.35
C ALA A 16 -4.18 12.22 3.00
N TYR A 17 -3.00 11.86 2.50
CA TYR A 17 -2.49 12.37 1.24
C TYR A 17 -3.40 11.98 0.06
N LEU A 18 -3.78 10.72 -0.05
CA LEU A 18 -4.59 10.25 -1.17
C LEU A 18 -6.06 10.64 -1.04
N ASN A 19 -6.60 10.69 0.16
CA ASN A 19 -8.01 11.05 0.36
C ASN A 19 -8.29 12.55 0.23
N GLN A 20 -7.26 13.38 -0.01
CA GLN A 20 -7.45 14.78 -0.36
C GLN A 20 -8.10 14.96 -1.73
N THR A 21 -8.04 13.93 -2.58
CA THR A 21 -8.59 14.04 -3.93
C THR A 21 -9.95 13.33 -4.01
N LYS A 22 -10.87 13.91 -4.78
CA LYS A 22 -12.18 13.31 -5.03
C LYS A 22 -12.11 12.10 -5.97
N ASN A 23 -10.93 11.84 -6.54
CA ASN A 23 -10.75 10.81 -7.55
C ASN A 23 -10.18 9.50 -6.98
N VAL A 24 -9.86 9.48 -5.69
CA VAL A 24 -9.22 8.32 -5.06
C VAL A 24 -9.88 8.03 -3.71
N TRP A 25 -10.17 6.77 -3.47
CA TRP A 25 -10.64 6.28 -2.17
C TRP A 25 -9.70 5.19 -1.69
N VAL A 26 -9.10 5.39 -0.51
CA VAL A 26 -8.18 4.43 0.10
C VAL A 26 -8.90 3.71 1.23
N ILE A 27 -8.95 2.40 1.16
CA ILE A 27 -9.62 1.55 2.14
C ILE A 27 -8.58 0.69 2.84
N LYS A 28 -8.59 0.69 4.17
CA LYS A 28 -7.73 -0.19 4.94
C LYS A 28 -8.25 -1.62 4.85
N LEU A 29 -7.36 -2.56 4.50
CA LEU A 29 -7.68 -3.97 4.45
C LEU A 29 -7.11 -4.69 5.67
N LEU A 30 -7.86 -5.64 6.19
CA LEU A 30 -7.40 -6.51 7.26
C LEU A 30 -7.06 -7.89 6.67
N SER A 31 -5.91 -8.43 7.06
CA SER A 31 -5.48 -9.75 6.58
C SER A 31 -6.07 -10.88 7.43
N THR A 32 -7.32 -10.72 7.87
CA THR A 32 -7.98 -11.68 8.76
C THR A 32 -8.28 -13.00 8.05
N PHE A 33 -8.78 -12.92 6.82
CA PHE A 33 -9.16 -14.11 6.06
C PHE A 33 -8.10 -14.55 5.06
N VAL A 34 -7.34 -13.60 4.52
CA VAL A 34 -6.28 -13.88 3.56
C VAL A 34 -4.98 -13.30 4.10
N LYS A 35 -4.12 -14.17 4.61
CA LYS A 35 -2.81 -13.74 5.10
C LYS A 35 -1.95 -13.25 3.94
N GLY A 36 -1.20 -12.19 4.18
CA GLY A 36 -0.32 -11.59 3.17
C GLY A 36 -1.00 -10.59 2.26
N LEU A 37 -2.30 -10.32 2.46
CA LEU A 37 -3.01 -9.30 1.71
C LEU A 37 -2.39 -7.93 1.95
N PRO A 38 -2.26 -7.07 0.92
CA PRO A 38 -1.77 -5.70 1.13
C PRO A 38 -2.66 -4.91 2.11
N ASP A 39 -2.06 -3.94 2.79
CA ASP A 39 -2.75 -3.16 3.82
C ASP A 39 -3.86 -2.26 3.29
N ARG A 40 -3.74 -1.82 2.05
CA ARG A 40 -4.63 -0.80 1.49
C ARG A 40 -5.15 -1.22 0.13
N LEU A 41 -6.43 -0.98 -0.08
CA LEU A 41 -7.08 -1.04 -1.39
C LEU A 41 -7.25 0.39 -1.87
N ILE A 42 -6.84 0.65 -3.09
CA ILE A 42 -6.90 1.99 -3.69
C ILE A 42 -7.86 1.93 -4.86
N LEU A 43 -8.96 2.67 -4.74
CA LEU A 43 -9.96 2.77 -5.80
C LEU A 43 -9.86 4.14 -6.44
N CYS A 44 -9.69 4.17 -7.74
CA CYS A 44 -9.53 5.41 -8.50
C CYS A 44 -10.67 5.61 -9.48
N ARG A 45 -10.98 6.87 -9.74
CA ARG A 45 -11.97 7.23 -10.76
C ARG A 45 -11.62 6.56 -12.09
N GLY A 46 -12.62 6.09 -12.80
CA GLY A 46 -12.42 5.36 -14.05
C GLY A 46 -12.33 3.86 -13.86
N GLY A 47 -12.53 3.37 -12.63
CA GLY A 47 -12.52 1.94 -12.33
C GLY A 47 -11.14 1.33 -12.12
N TYR A 48 -10.11 2.15 -11.91
CA TYR A 48 -8.77 1.65 -11.62
C TYR A 48 -8.67 1.18 -10.18
N VAL A 49 -8.02 0.04 -9.98
CA VAL A 49 -7.85 -0.59 -8.67
C VAL A 49 -6.37 -0.90 -8.46
N GLY A 50 -5.85 -0.50 -7.32
CA GLY A 50 -4.49 -0.82 -6.92
C GLY A 50 -4.42 -1.23 -5.45
N PHE A 51 -3.25 -1.64 -5.02
CA PHE A 51 -2.99 -2.06 -3.64
C PHE A 51 -1.71 -1.42 -3.16
N ALA A 52 -1.62 -1.19 -1.86
CA ALA A 52 -0.41 -0.72 -1.23
C ALA A 52 -0.11 -1.50 0.06
N GLU A 53 1.15 -1.83 0.25
CA GLU A 53 1.67 -2.42 1.48
C GLU A 53 2.52 -1.37 2.17
N ILE A 54 2.17 -1.05 3.42
CA ILE A 54 2.89 -0.03 4.19
C ILE A 54 3.81 -0.73 5.19
N LYS A 55 5.09 -0.38 5.16
CA LYS A 55 6.12 -0.96 6.02
C LYS A 55 6.91 0.14 6.70
N THR A 56 7.44 -0.15 7.89
CA THR A 56 8.47 0.71 8.50
C THR A 56 9.66 0.81 7.54
N THR A 57 10.25 2.00 7.47
CA THR A 57 11.40 2.25 6.58
C THR A 57 12.46 1.16 6.71
N GLY A 58 12.84 0.59 5.58
CA GLY A 58 13.85 -0.48 5.51
C GLY A 58 13.31 -1.88 5.71
N LYS A 59 12.07 -2.04 6.14
CA LYS A 59 11.45 -3.36 6.26
C LYS A 59 10.95 -3.83 4.90
N LYS A 60 11.05 -5.13 4.67
CA LYS A 60 10.60 -5.76 3.43
C LYS A 60 9.34 -6.57 3.67
N PRO A 61 8.51 -6.79 2.66
CA PRO A 61 7.39 -7.72 2.77
C PRO A 61 7.86 -9.11 3.16
N THR A 62 7.06 -9.81 3.93
CA THR A 62 7.31 -11.21 4.28
C THR A 62 7.13 -12.12 3.05
N LYS A 63 7.53 -13.38 3.17
CA LYS A 63 7.39 -14.33 2.06
C LYS A 63 5.92 -14.50 1.65
N ILE A 64 5.00 -14.59 2.61
CA ILE A 64 3.58 -14.74 2.30
C ILE A 64 3.03 -13.46 1.65
N GLN A 65 3.46 -12.29 2.11
CA GLN A 65 3.07 -11.03 1.48
C GLN A 65 3.57 -10.95 0.05
N THR A 66 4.83 -11.29 -0.18
CA THR A 66 5.41 -11.30 -1.53
C THR A 66 4.65 -12.24 -2.45
N PHE A 67 4.29 -13.43 -1.97
CA PHE A 67 3.51 -14.39 -2.74
C PHE A 67 2.15 -13.81 -3.16
N ILE A 68 1.45 -13.18 -2.24
CA ILE A 68 0.14 -12.57 -2.53
C ILE A 68 0.29 -11.35 -3.45
N HIS A 69 1.32 -10.51 -3.22
CA HIS A 69 1.60 -9.37 -4.09
C HIS A 69 1.84 -9.82 -5.52
N ASP A 70 2.65 -10.85 -5.71
CA ASP A 70 2.95 -11.37 -7.04
C ASP A 70 1.72 -11.95 -7.73
N LYS A 71 0.87 -12.62 -6.96
CA LYS A 71 -0.40 -13.14 -7.48
C LYS A 71 -1.31 -12.02 -7.98
N LEU A 72 -1.41 -10.93 -7.24
CA LEU A 72 -2.19 -9.75 -7.64
C LEU A 72 -1.59 -9.10 -8.89
N ARG A 73 -0.26 -8.97 -8.95
CA ARG A 73 0.42 -8.41 -10.12
C ARG A 73 0.21 -9.26 -11.37
N GLN A 74 0.22 -10.58 -11.22
CA GLN A 74 -0.05 -11.50 -12.34
C GLN A 74 -1.47 -11.34 -12.87
N LEU A 75 -2.41 -10.94 -12.03
CA LEU A 75 -3.78 -10.64 -12.45
C LEU A 75 -3.92 -9.24 -13.07
N GLY A 76 -2.85 -8.46 -13.10
CA GLY A 76 -2.84 -7.14 -13.72
C GLY A 76 -3.04 -5.98 -12.76
N PHE A 77 -3.09 -6.22 -11.45
CA PHE A 77 -3.22 -5.15 -10.47
C PHE A 77 -1.87 -4.55 -10.12
N VAL A 78 -1.87 -3.26 -9.84
CA VAL A 78 -0.69 -2.55 -9.32
C VAL A 78 -0.60 -2.81 -7.82
N VAL A 79 0.58 -3.22 -7.36
CA VAL A 79 0.86 -3.38 -5.93
C VAL A 79 2.17 -2.64 -5.64
N VAL A 80 2.11 -1.66 -4.76
CA VAL A 80 3.29 -0.87 -4.37
C VAL A 80 3.61 -1.12 -2.90
N VAL A 81 4.90 -1.03 -2.57
CA VAL A 81 5.37 -1.09 -1.18
C VAL A 81 5.83 0.31 -0.80
N ILE A 82 5.30 0.82 0.30
CA ILE A 82 5.58 2.17 0.79
C ILE A 82 6.27 2.05 2.13
N ASP A 83 7.54 2.43 2.20
CA ASP A 83 8.32 2.36 3.42
C ASP A 83 8.99 3.69 3.78
N ASP A 84 8.71 4.76 3.03
CA ASP A 84 9.15 6.12 3.34
C ASP A 84 8.26 7.14 2.62
N ILE A 85 8.50 8.41 2.88
CA ILE A 85 7.70 9.49 2.28
C ILE A 85 7.91 9.56 0.77
N GLU A 86 9.12 9.32 0.29
CA GLU A 86 9.42 9.32 -1.14
C GLU A 86 8.64 8.25 -1.87
N SER A 87 8.62 7.01 -1.37
CA SER A 87 7.85 5.94 -2.00
C SER A 87 6.35 6.19 -1.93
N ARG A 88 5.87 6.82 -0.84
CA ARG A 88 4.48 7.26 -0.73
C ARG A 88 4.12 8.24 -1.85
N ASP A 89 4.98 9.20 -2.11
CA ASP A 89 4.70 10.25 -3.09
C ASP A 89 4.74 9.71 -4.53
N ARG A 90 5.47 8.62 -4.77
CA ARG A 90 5.50 7.95 -6.07
C ARG A 90 4.32 7.00 -6.29
N ALA A 91 3.62 6.65 -5.24
CA ALA A 91 2.49 5.71 -5.31
C ALA A 91 1.18 6.35 -5.95
#